data_0df3211c7a064f5f1ef54b916a750a17
#
_entry.id   0df3211c7a064f5f1ef54b916a750a17
#
_cell.length_a   1.000
_cell.length_b   1.000
_cell.length_c   1.000
_cell.angle_alpha   90.00
_cell.angle_beta   90.00
_cell.angle_gamma   90.00
#
_symmetry.space_group_name_H-M   'P 1'
#
loop_
_entity.id
_entity.type
_entity.pdbx_description
1 polymer ?
#
loop_
_entity_poly.entity_id
_entity_poly.type
_entity_poly.pdbx_seq_one_letter_code
_entity_poly.pdbx_strand_id
1 'polypeptide(L)'
;MHSAGGDKPYEETAPTALTMVMSPQEGADEQVDWDAMRRAWGVDFPSDYIAFMGTYGAGGIDDALSVLAPEANTQPPDGPGFGGMTGETAIMRQIWESEGGPDGVVAGPNHVLAWGVSCGADILGWLTIDENPNKWPVIVWERHGWPHWKVYDCGMTEFLRRLFTKGFRRVPAQRRLPLGKTHSAFPPLARGTTTPGVRHRPLHR
;
A
#
# COMPACT_ATOMS: atom_id res chain seq x y z
N MET A 1 35.09 -36.06 17.95
CA MET A 1 34.84 -34.80 17.23
C MET A 1 33.34 -34.66 17.04
N HIS A 2 32.66 -33.94 17.93
CA HIS A 2 31.23 -33.68 17.84
C HIS A 2 31.05 -32.31 17.22
N SER A 3 30.43 -32.30 16.04
CA SER A 3 30.02 -31.06 15.38
C SER A 3 28.71 -30.59 16.01
N ALA A 4 28.75 -29.48 16.70
CA ALA A 4 27.57 -28.79 17.20
C ALA A 4 26.83 -28.13 16.05
N GLY A 5 25.66 -28.68 15.65
CA GLY A 5 24.70 -28.01 14.83
C GLY A 5 24.10 -26.85 15.60
N GLY A 6 24.45 -25.62 15.22
CA GLY A 6 23.83 -24.44 15.76
C GLY A 6 22.36 -24.36 15.30
N ASP A 7 21.46 -24.52 16.25
CA ASP A 7 20.05 -24.18 16.08
C ASP A 7 19.94 -22.67 15.77
N LYS A 8 19.55 -22.34 14.54
CA LYS A 8 19.17 -20.97 14.22
C LYS A 8 17.86 -20.69 14.95
N PRO A 9 17.75 -19.56 15.67
CA PRO A 9 16.50 -19.21 16.31
C PRO A 9 15.41 -19.10 15.24
N TYR A 10 14.28 -19.74 15.47
CA TYR A 10 13.06 -19.65 14.67
C TYR A 10 12.69 -18.17 14.53
N GLU A 11 12.85 -17.61 13.34
CA GLU A 11 12.43 -16.25 13.04
C GLU A 11 10.90 -16.23 13.11
N GLU A 12 10.37 -15.71 14.21
CA GLU A 12 8.94 -15.50 14.40
C GLU A 12 8.41 -14.65 13.24
N THR A 13 7.55 -15.24 12.40
CA THR A 13 7.03 -14.55 11.22
C THR A 13 6.22 -13.33 11.66
N ALA A 14 6.40 -12.19 10.96
CA ALA A 14 5.78 -10.91 11.29
C ALA A 14 4.26 -10.97 11.56
N PRO A 15 3.44 -11.80 10.87
CA PRO A 15 2.04 -12.02 11.21
C PRO A 15 1.80 -12.57 12.61
N THR A 16 2.65 -13.51 13.09
CA THR A 16 2.54 -14.08 14.43
C THR A 16 2.78 -13.03 15.51
N ALA A 17 3.74 -12.13 15.32
CA ALA A 17 4.02 -11.04 16.25
C ALA A 17 2.87 -10.01 16.31
N LEU A 18 2.14 -9.79 15.21
CA LEU A 18 0.98 -8.89 15.17
C LEU A 18 -0.21 -9.49 15.93
N THR A 19 -0.45 -10.81 15.85
CA THR A 19 -1.57 -11.47 16.55
C THR A 19 -1.46 -11.38 18.07
N MET A 20 -0.26 -11.16 18.62
CA MET A 20 -0.06 -10.90 20.05
C MET A 20 -0.59 -9.52 20.49
N VAL A 21 -0.69 -8.58 19.59
CA VAL A 21 -1.11 -7.19 19.84
C VAL A 21 -2.54 -6.96 19.39
N MET A 22 -2.95 -7.64 18.33
CA MET A 22 -4.25 -7.54 17.71
C MET A 22 -4.79 -8.95 17.45
N SER A 23 -5.69 -9.40 18.33
CA SER A 23 -6.32 -10.72 18.19
C SER A 23 -7.25 -10.72 16.97
N PRO A 24 -7.18 -11.74 16.08
CA PRO A 24 -8.12 -11.85 14.98
C PRO A 24 -9.55 -12.05 15.53
N GLN A 25 -10.51 -11.35 14.94
CA GLN A 25 -11.92 -11.55 15.25
C GLN A 25 -12.49 -12.67 14.35
N GLU A 26 -13.59 -13.30 14.79
CA GLU A 26 -14.26 -14.31 13.97
C GLU A 26 -14.79 -13.68 12.68
N GLY A 27 -14.59 -14.34 11.52
CA GLY A 27 -15.18 -13.95 10.25
C GLY A 27 -14.21 -13.32 9.24
N ALA A 28 -12.91 -13.42 9.45
CA ALA A 28 -11.89 -12.87 8.56
C ALA A 28 -11.56 -13.74 7.32
N ASP A 29 -12.42 -14.72 6.95
CA ASP A 29 -12.20 -15.62 5.81
C ASP A 29 -12.37 -14.92 4.44
N GLU A 30 -11.73 -13.77 4.24
CA GLU A 30 -11.77 -13.09 2.95
C GLU A 30 -10.85 -13.80 1.96
N GLN A 31 -11.48 -14.53 1.02
CA GLN A 31 -10.77 -15.24 -0.03
C GLN A 31 -10.43 -14.31 -1.18
N VAL A 32 -9.18 -13.85 -1.24
CA VAL A 32 -8.68 -13.05 -2.35
C VAL A 32 -8.08 -13.97 -3.42
N ASP A 33 -8.53 -13.85 -4.67
CA ASP A 33 -7.88 -14.48 -5.83
C ASP A 33 -6.59 -13.71 -6.16
N TRP A 34 -5.49 -14.09 -5.51
CA TRP A 34 -4.18 -13.42 -5.68
C TRP A 34 -3.65 -13.51 -7.11
N ASP A 35 -4.00 -14.55 -7.88
CA ASP A 35 -3.60 -14.65 -9.28
C ASP A 35 -4.36 -13.65 -10.15
N ALA A 36 -5.66 -13.43 -9.87
CA ALA A 36 -6.42 -12.37 -10.51
C ALA A 36 -5.88 -10.99 -10.14
N MET A 37 -5.54 -10.77 -8.86
CA MET A 37 -4.97 -9.50 -8.40
C MET A 37 -3.61 -9.22 -9.04
N ARG A 38 -2.72 -10.23 -9.10
CA ARG A 38 -1.44 -10.10 -9.81
C ARG A 38 -1.63 -9.68 -11.27
N ARG A 39 -2.59 -10.29 -11.97
CA ARG A 39 -2.89 -9.93 -13.37
C ARG A 39 -3.42 -8.51 -13.50
N ALA A 40 -4.30 -8.09 -12.59
CA ALA A 40 -4.92 -6.77 -12.62
C ALA A 40 -3.93 -5.65 -12.29
N TRP A 41 -3.10 -5.86 -11.27
CA TRP A 41 -2.16 -4.85 -10.77
C TRP A 41 -0.78 -4.91 -11.45
N GLY A 42 -0.45 -6.01 -12.14
CA GLY A 42 0.83 -6.22 -12.80
C GLY A 42 2.01 -6.45 -11.84
N VAL A 43 1.73 -6.70 -10.57
CA VAL A 43 2.73 -6.96 -9.52
C VAL A 43 2.25 -8.03 -8.56
N ASP A 44 3.18 -8.67 -7.86
CA ASP A 44 2.90 -9.47 -6.67
C ASP A 44 2.69 -8.56 -5.45
N PHE A 45 1.96 -9.08 -4.46
CA PHE A 45 1.76 -8.39 -3.19
C PHE A 45 2.74 -8.91 -2.13
N PRO A 46 3.11 -8.09 -1.12
CA PRO A 46 3.94 -8.53 0.00
C PRO A 46 3.31 -9.71 0.73
N SER A 47 4.13 -10.70 1.07
CA SER A 47 3.66 -11.93 1.74
C SER A 47 3.02 -11.67 3.09
N ASP A 48 3.48 -10.64 3.80
CA ASP A 48 2.91 -10.23 5.09
C ASP A 48 1.52 -9.61 4.92
N TYR A 49 1.24 -8.90 3.83
CA TYR A 49 -0.09 -8.42 3.50
C TYR A 49 -1.03 -9.57 3.09
N ILE A 50 -0.54 -10.52 2.28
CA ILE A 50 -1.30 -11.74 1.91
C ILE A 50 -1.71 -12.50 3.19
N ALA A 51 -0.76 -12.70 4.10
CA ALA A 51 -1.02 -13.36 5.38
C ALA A 51 -1.97 -12.54 6.28
N PHE A 52 -1.85 -11.20 6.28
CA PHE A 52 -2.76 -10.31 6.99
C PHE A 52 -4.19 -10.46 6.47
N MET A 53 -4.40 -10.41 5.15
CA MET A 53 -5.71 -10.57 4.53
C MET A 53 -6.33 -11.94 4.86
N GLY A 54 -5.55 -13.02 4.86
CA GLY A 54 -6.03 -14.34 5.26
C GLY A 54 -6.37 -14.47 6.75
N THR A 55 -5.83 -13.60 7.60
CA THR A 55 -6.03 -13.66 9.06
C THR A 55 -7.10 -12.68 9.55
N TYR A 56 -7.12 -11.47 9.00
CA TYR A 56 -7.95 -10.35 9.47
C TYR A 56 -8.96 -9.86 8.44
N GLY A 57 -8.71 -10.13 7.14
CA GLY A 57 -9.47 -9.53 6.05
C GLY A 57 -9.19 -8.03 5.88
N ALA A 58 -9.97 -7.40 4.99
CA ALA A 58 -10.03 -5.95 4.85
C ALA A 58 -10.99 -5.37 5.90
N GLY A 59 -10.77 -4.12 6.30
CA GLY A 59 -11.69 -3.44 7.22
C GLY A 59 -11.02 -2.51 8.21
N GLY A 60 -11.83 -2.06 9.17
CA GLY A 60 -11.41 -1.09 10.18
C GLY A 60 -10.68 -1.73 11.36
N ILE A 61 -9.67 -1.05 11.87
CA ILE A 61 -8.97 -1.38 13.11
C ILE A 61 -9.22 -0.24 14.09
N ASP A 62 -9.95 -0.49 15.18
CA ASP A 62 -10.24 0.45 16.27
C ASP A 62 -10.77 1.83 15.81
N ASP A 63 -11.55 1.90 14.74
CA ASP A 63 -12.02 3.13 14.10
C ASP A 63 -10.89 4.12 13.70
N ALA A 64 -9.64 3.71 13.81
CA ALA A 64 -8.48 4.56 13.58
C ALA A 64 -7.86 4.37 12.18
N LEU A 65 -7.93 3.17 11.64
CA LEU A 65 -7.31 2.79 10.37
C LEU A 65 -8.18 1.78 9.64
N SER A 66 -8.36 1.96 8.34
CA SER A 66 -8.94 0.95 7.44
C SER A 66 -7.86 0.33 6.58
N VAL A 67 -7.80 -1.01 6.56
CA VAL A 67 -6.98 -1.78 5.61
C VAL A 67 -7.83 -2.10 4.39
N LEU A 68 -7.30 -1.83 3.22
CA LEU A 68 -7.99 -1.93 1.94
C LEU A 68 -7.71 -3.28 1.29
N ALA A 69 -8.77 -3.91 0.71
CA ALA A 69 -8.62 -5.07 -0.16
C ALA A 69 -8.17 -4.65 -1.56
N PRO A 70 -7.39 -5.48 -2.26
CA PRO A 70 -7.10 -5.26 -3.67
C PRO A 70 -8.33 -5.58 -4.52
N GLU A 71 -8.55 -4.79 -5.56
CA GLU A 71 -9.68 -4.93 -6.48
C GLU A 71 -9.17 -5.39 -7.85
N ALA A 72 -9.94 -6.28 -8.51
CA ALA A 72 -9.61 -6.72 -9.87
C ALA A 72 -9.81 -5.61 -10.91
N ASN A 73 -10.71 -4.65 -10.64
CA ASN A 73 -10.87 -3.46 -11.46
C ASN A 73 -9.95 -2.35 -10.93
N THR A 74 -8.86 -2.11 -11.64
CA THR A 74 -7.86 -1.08 -11.30
C THR A 74 -8.18 0.30 -11.87
N GLN A 75 -9.39 0.51 -12.40
CA GLN A 75 -9.86 1.83 -12.81
C GLN A 75 -10.33 2.61 -11.58
N PRO A 76 -9.87 3.86 -11.40
CA PRO A 76 -10.39 4.70 -10.34
C PRO A 76 -11.91 4.86 -10.47
N PRO A 77 -12.67 4.82 -9.36
CA PRO A 77 -14.10 5.05 -9.42
C PRO A 77 -14.41 6.47 -9.93
N ASP A 78 -15.49 6.58 -10.70
CA ASP A 78 -16.00 7.87 -11.15
C ASP A 78 -16.67 8.59 -9.97
N GLY A 79 -16.09 9.71 -9.54
CA GLY A 79 -16.69 10.59 -8.52
C GLY A 79 -15.95 10.66 -7.19
N PRO A 80 -16.39 11.57 -6.28
CA PRO A 80 -15.80 11.71 -4.96
C PRO A 80 -16.27 10.56 -4.05
N GLY A 81 -15.42 9.59 -3.81
CA GLY A 81 -15.65 8.49 -2.90
C GLY A 81 -14.33 7.86 -2.48
N PHE A 82 -14.30 7.27 -1.30
CA PHE A 82 -13.19 6.43 -0.88
C PHE A 82 -13.17 5.21 -1.80
N GLY A 83 -12.24 5.20 -2.74
CA GLY A 83 -12.24 4.28 -3.86
C GLY A 83 -11.51 2.98 -3.62
N GLY A 84 -11.50 2.42 -2.44
CA GLY A 84 -10.73 1.21 -2.14
C GLY A 84 -9.24 1.40 -2.44
N MET A 85 -8.53 0.30 -2.66
CA MET A 85 -7.09 0.36 -2.95
C MET A 85 -6.78 1.13 -4.25
N THR A 86 -7.61 0.95 -5.28
CA THR A 86 -7.46 1.62 -6.57
C THR A 86 -7.60 3.13 -6.45
N GLY A 87 -8.67 3.59 -5.79
CA GLY A 87 -8.93 5.02 -5.62
C GLY A 87 -7.88 5.70 -4.76
N GLU A 88 -7.52 5.10 -3.62
CA GLU A 88 -6.51 5.68 -2.72
C GLU A 88 -5.12 5.68 -3.37
N THR A 89 -4.79 4.69 -4.19
CA THR A 89 -3.56 4.69 -4.99
C THR A 89 -3.55 5.84 -5.99
N ALA A 90 -4.68 6.09 -6.66
CA ALA A 90 -4.80 7.20 -7.60
C ALA A 90 -4.64 8.56 -6.90
N ILE A 91 -5.28 8.73 -5.74
CA ILE A 91 -5.15 9.94 -4.91
C ILE A 91 -3.71 10.14 -4.46
N MET A 92 -3.05 9.10 -3.94
CA MET A 92 -1.67 9.16 -3.48
C MET A 92 -0.70 9.56 -4.60
N ARG A 93 -0.91 9.05 -5.82
CA ARG A 93 -0.15 9.42 -7.02
C ARG A 93 -0.36 10.88 -7.41
N GLN A 94 -1.61 11.34 -7.39
CA GLN A 94 -1.94 12.74 -7.71
C GLN A 94 -1.31 13.70 -6.69
N ILE A 95 -1.30 13.36 -5.41
CA ILE A 95 -0.63 14.14 -4.36
C ILE A 95 0.87 14.20 -4.64
N TRP A 96 1.50 13.05 -4.97
CA TRP A 96 2.92 13.02 -5.34
C TRP A 96 3.23 13.91 -6.53
N GLU A 97 2.39 13.90 -7.57
CA GLU A 97 2.55 14.76 -8.76
C GLU A 97 2.43 16.26 -8.41
N SER A 98 1.57 16.62 -7.47
CA SER A 98 1.32 18.02 -7.10
C SER A 98 2.27 18.60 -6.07
N GLU A 99 2.66 17.81 -5.07
CA GLU A 99 3.45 18.28 -3.91
C GLU A 99 4.90 17.78 -3.95
N GLY A 100 5.20 16.81 -4.82
CA GLY A 100 6.44 16.04 -4.80
C GLY A 100 6.37 14.87 -3.84
N GLY A 101 7.36 13.96 -3.94
CA GLY A 101 7.50 12.81 -3.06
C GLY A 101 8.34 13.09 -1.82
N PRO A 102 8.63 12.05 -1.02
CA PRO A 102 9.47 12.17 0.17
C PRO A 102 10.90 12.57 -0.18
N ASP A 103 11.49 13.42 0.63
CA ASP A 103 12.86 13.86 0.48
C ASP A 103 13.84 12.68 0.46
N GLY A 104 14.80 12.73 -0.47
CA GLY A 104 15.86 11.73 -0.58
C GLY A 104 15.44 10.39 -1.18
N VAL A 105 14.20 10.24 -1.63
CA VAL A 105 13.69 9.07 -2.34
C VAL A 105 13.75 9.30 -3.85
N VAL A 106 14.49 8.45 -4.55
CA VAL A 106 14.57 8.49 -6.02
C VAL A 106 13.48 7.55 -6.57
N ALA A 107 12.26 8.06 -6.67
CA ALA A 107 11.10 7.36 -7.18
C ALA A 107 10.13 8.37 -7.80
N GLY A 108 9.04 7.90 -8.40
CA GLY A 108 7.97 8.72 -8.95
C GLY A 108 6.60 8.26 -8.49
N PRO A 109 5.53 8.97 -8.88
CA PRO A 109 4.17 8.67 -8.44
C PRO A 109 3.71 7.25 -8.78
N ASN A 110 4.28 6.64 -9.84
CA ASN A 110 3.95 5.26 -10.22
C ASN A 110 4.56 4.19 -9.29
N HIS A 111 5.41 4.59 -8.35
CA HIS A 111 6.02 3.69 -7.38
C HIS A 111 5.29 3.68 -6.03
N VAL A 112 4.04 4.10 -5.98
CA VAL A 112 3.22 3.97 -4.77
C VAL A 112 2.00 3.09 -5.02
N LEU A 113 1.66 2.29 -4.01
CA LEU A 113 0.49 1.44 -3.96
C LEU A 113 -0.13 1.56 -2.57
N ALA A 114 -1.32 2.17 -2.48
CA ALA A 114 -2.01 2.36 -1.21
C ALA A 114 -2.56 1.03 -0.68
N TRP A 115 -2.52 0.83 0.64
CA TRP A 115 -3.11 -0.32 1.30
C TRP A 115 -3.96 0.06 2.53
N GLY A 116 -3.99 1.31 2.91
CA GLY A 116 -4.76 1.73 4.07
C GLY A 116 -5.02 3.22 4.13
N VAL A 117 -6.04 3.60 4.91
CA VAL A 117 -6.44 4.98 5.16
C VAL A 117 -6.74 5.16 6.65
N SER A 118 -6.20 6.23 7.27
CA SER A 118 -6.52 6.57 8.64
C SER A 118 -7.83 7.34 8.76
N CYS A 119 -8.41 7.40 9.97
CA CYS A 119 -9.56 8.25 10.26
C CYS A 119 -9.27 9.76 10.06
N GLY A 120 -8.00 10.15 10.05
CA GLY A 120 -7.52 11.50 9.72
C GLY A 120 -7.34 11.73 8.22
N ALA A 121 -7.71 10.76 7.37
CA ALA A 121 -7.49 10.76 5.93
C ALA A 121 -6.00 10.81 5.53
N ASP A 122 -5.12 10.22 6.35
CA ASP A 122 -3.76 9.91 5.92
C ASP A 122 -3.81 8.65 5.05
N ILE A 123 -2.97 8.59 4.02
CA ILE A 123 -2.92 7.44 3.12
C ILE A 123 -1.65 6.64 3.40
N LEU A 124 -1.83 5.34 3.63
CA LEU A 124 -0.76 4.39 3.89
C LEU A 124 -0.56 3.53 2.65
N GLY A 125 0.68 3.32 2.27
CA GLY A 125 1.01 2.57 1.06
C GLY A 125 2.36 1.86 1.17
N TRP A 126 2.73 1.20 0.08
CA TRP A 126 4.08 0.72 -0.16
C TRP A 126 4.78 1.60 -1.20
N LEU A 127 6.09 1.73 -1.04
CA LEU A 127 6.97 2.30 -2.04
C LEU A 127 7.54 1.14 -2.88
N THR A 128 7.00 0.94 -4.09
CA THR A 128 7.24 -0.22 -4.95
C THR A 128 8.51 -0.07 -5.78
N ILE A 129 9.66 0.02 -5.09
CA ILE A 129 10.98 0.32 -5.68
C ILE A 129 11.91 -0.89 -5.78
N ASP A 130 11.48 -2.08 -5.38
CA ASP A 130 12.21 -3.34 -5.50
C ASP A 130 11.35 -4.36 -6.26
N GLU A 131 11.97 -5.25 -7.02
CA GLU A 131 11.28 -6.34 -7.73
C GLU A 131 10.62 -7.33 -6.75
N ASN A 132 11.19 -7.48 -5.55
CA ASN A 132 10.65 -8.30 -4.49
C ASN A 132 9.71 -7.47 -3.61
N PRO A 133 8.38 -7.72 -3.64
CA PRO A 133 7.41 -6.96 -2.85
C PRO A 133 7.69 -6.98 -1.34
N ASN A 134 8.32 -8.05 -0.84
CA ASN A 134 8.66 -8.17 0.57
C ASN A 134 9.75 -7.18 1.04
N LYS A 135 10.36 -6.46 0.12
CA LYS A 135 11.33 -5.39 0.40
C LYS A 135 10.76 -3.99 0.24
N TRP A 136 9.48 -3.86 -0.09
CA TRP A 136 8.85 -2.56 -0.22
C TRP A 136 8.69 -1.92 1.16
N PRO A 137 9.29 -0.75 1.41
CA PRO A 137 9.07 -0.03 2.64
C PRO A 137 7.66 0.57 2.66
N VAL A 138 7.13 0.75 3.86
CA VAL A 138 5.88 1.47 4.05
C VAL A 138 6.11 2.95 3.82
N ILE A 139 5.21 3.59 3.06
CA ILE A 139 5.14 5.03 2.88
C ILE A 139 3.80 5.54 3.43
N VAL A 140 3.83 6.67 4.10
CA VAL A 140 2.63 7.33 4.62
C VAL A 140 2.62 8.77 4.13
N TRP A 141 1.49 9.19 3.56
CA TRP A 141 1.18 10.60 3.37
C TRP A 141 0.28 11.06 4.50
N GLU A 142 0.77 11.96 5.34
CA GLU A 142 0.01 12.54 6.46
C GLU A 142 -0.63 13.85 6.04
N ARG A 143 -1.96 13.89 6.02
CA ARG A 143 -2.73 15.07 5.62
C ARG A 143 -2.43 16.32 6.48
N HIS A 144 -2.22 16.12 7.74
CA HIS A 144 -2.01 17.19 8.73
C HIS A 144 -0.60 17.16 9.34
N GLY A 145 0.28 16.27 8.82
CA GLY A 145 1.66 16.16 9.27
C GLY A 145 2.61 17.11 8.54
N TRP A 146 3.82 17.29 9.09
CA TRP A 146 4.93 17.94 8.41
C TRP A 146 6.25 17.26 8.78
N PRO A 147 7.07 16.83 7.82
CA PRO A 147 6.74 16.75 6.40
C PRO A 147 5.56 15.79 6.16
N HIS A 148 4.79 16.00 5.07
CA HIS A 148 3.63 15.17 4.74
C HIS A 148 4.01 13.72 4.47
N TRP A 149 5.14 13.50 3.80
CA TRP A 149 5.62 12.16 3.44
C TRP A 149 6.55 11.58 4.50
N LYS A 150 6.31 10.32 4.86
CA LYS A 150 7.16 9.54 5.76
C LYS A 150 7.39 8.16 5.18
N VAL A 151 8.64 7.68 5.23
CA VAL A 151 9.02 6.34 4.79
C VAL A 151 9.54 5.54 5.97
N TYR A 152 9.06 4.31 6.09
CA TYR A 152 9.42 3.39 7.15
C TYR A 152 10.02 2.13 6.53
N ASP A 153 11.28 1.83 6.85
CA ASP A 153 12.01 0.66 6.36
C ASP A 153 11.52 -0.60 7.09
N CYS A 154 10.30 -1.00 6.78
CA CYS A 154 9.66 -2.22 7.28
C CYS A 154 8.45 -2.58 6.42
N GLY A 155 8.00 -3.85 6.49
CA GLY A 155 6.75 -4.29 5.88
C GLY A 155 5.52 -3.81 6.65
N MET A 156 4.33 -4.06 6.08
CA MET A 156 3.05 -3.58 6.59
C MET A 156 2.75 -4.12 8.00
N THR A 157 2.89 -5.41 8.23
CA THR A 157 2.54 -6.01 9.53
C THR A 157 3.45 -5.54 10.66
N GLU A 158 4.74 -5.36 10.40
CA GLU A 158 5.67 -4.78 11.35
C GLU A 158 5.36 -3.29 11.59
N PHE A 159 4.95 -2.55 10.56
CA PHE A 159 4.46 -1.18 10.70
C PHE A 159 3.26 -1.12 11.66
N LEU A 160 2.23 -1.94 11.42
CA LEU A 160 1.03 -2.02 12.27
C LEU A 160 1.39 -2.42 13.70
N ARG A 161 2.23 -3.43 13.88
CA ARG A 161 2.70 -3.84 15.20
C ARG A 161 3.34 -2.67 15.97
N ARG A 162 4.21 -1.91 15.32
CA ARG A 162 4.85 -0.71 15.92
C ARG A 162 3.82 0.37 16.23
N LEU A 163 2.86 0.58 15.33
CA LEU A 163 1.79 1.57 15.51
C LEU A 163 0.99 1.28 16.79
N PHE A 164 0.55 0.05 16.99
CA PHE A 164 -0.27 -0.35 18.13
C PHE A 164 0.50 -0.54 19.43
N THR A 165 1.81 -0.83 19.38
CA THR A 165 2.66 -0.91 20.57
C THR A 165 3.27 0.42 21.01
N LYS A 166 2.90 1.54 20.37
CA LYS A 166 3.49 2.89 20.61
C LYS A 166 5.01 2.94 20.40
N GLY A 167 5.55 2.03 19.58
CA GLY A 167 6.99 1.86 19.34
C GLY A 167 7.54 2.61 18.11
N PHE A 168 6.87 3.66 17.59
CA PHE A 168 7.38 4.39 16.42
C PHE A 168 8.62 5.21 16.76
N ARG A 169 9.79 4.66 16.47
CA ARG A 169 10.97 5.49 16.19
C ARG A 169 10.90 5.93 14.71
N ARG A 170 10.77 7.23 14.47
CA ARG A 170 11.02 7.81 13.14
C ARG A 170 12.36 7.28 12.64
N VAL A 171 12.37 6.58 11.52
CA VAL A 171 13.60 6.32 10.79
C VAL A 171 13.94 7.63 10.07
N PRO A 172 15.10 8.26 10.34
CA PRO A 172 15.50 9.44 9.59
C PRO A 172 15.56 9.10 8.11
N ALA A 173 15.03 9.96 7.25
CA ALA A 173 14.95 9.80 5.79
C ALA A 173 16.34 9.80 5.07
N GLN A 174 17.42 9.41 5.74
CA GLN A 174 18.79 9.53 5.25
C GLN A 174 19.38 8.26 4.62
N ARG A 175 18.65 7.17 4.53
CA ARG A 175 19.08 6.02 3.72
C ARG A 175 18.64 6.24 2.30
N ARG A 176 19.58 6.60 1.41
CA ARG A 176 19.39 6.40 -0.03
C ARG A 176 19.11 4.91 -0.22
N LEU A 177 17.86 4.58 -0.47
CA LEU A 177 17.48 3.22 -0.82
C LEU A 177 18.11 2.94 -2.19
N PRO A 178 18.97 1.92 -2.35
CA PRO A 178 19.52 1.60 -3.65
C PRO A 178 18.36 1.17 -4.55
N LEU A 179 18.24 1.82 -5.70
CA LEU A 179 17.37 1.37 -6.78
C LEU A 179 17.79 -0.05 -7.18
N GLY A 180 16.99 -1.04 -6.82
CA GLY A 180 16.99 -2.31 -7.52
C GLY A 180 16.72 -2.04 -9.00
N LYS A 181 17.24 -2.87 -9.91
CA LYS A 181 17.01 -2.71 -11.34
C LYS A 181 15.51 -2.63 -11.60
N THR A 182 15.04 -1.45 -11.99
CA THR A 182 13.64 -1.15 -12.22
C THR A 182 13.12 -1.96 -13.39
N HIS A 183 12.34 -2.98 -13.12
CA HIS A 183 11.39 -3.49 -14.09
C HIS A 183 10.05 -2.79 -13.85
N SER A 184 9.59 -2.16 -14.91
CA SER A 184 8.21 -1.79 -15.18
C SER A 184 7.44 -1.13 -14.03
N ALA A 185 7.53 0.20 -13.97
CA ALA A 185 6.48 0.98 -13.34
C ALA A 185 5.09 0.42 -13.72
N PHE A 186 4.14 0.42 -12.81
CA PHE A 186 2.75 0.10 -13.12
C PHE A 186 2.34 0.78 -14.42
N PRO A 187 1.60 0.12 -15.33
CA PRO A 187 1.04 0.80 -16.47
C PRO A 187 0.25 2.01 -15.95
N PRO A 188 0.37 3.19 -16.58
CA PRO A 188 -0.40 4.34 -16.18
C PRO A 188 -1.88 3.94 -16.21
N LEU A 189 -2.59 4.22 -15.12
CA LEU A 189 -4.05 4.06 -15.09
C LEU A 189 -4.60 4.76 -16.31
N ALA A 190 -5.34 4.03 -17.17
CA ALA A 190 -5.80 4.56 -18.45
C ALA A 190 -6.57 5.88 -18.20
N ARG A 191 -6.06 6.98 -18.72
CA ARG A 191 -6.80 8.25 -18.70
C ARG A 191 -8.08 8.00 -19.49
N GLY A 192 -9.22 8.17 -18.84
CA GLY A 192 -10.52 8.06 -19.50
C GLY A 192 -10.50 8.85 -20.82
N THR A 193 -10.70 8.16 -21.93
CA THR A 193 -10.84 8.80 -23.23
C THR A 193 -12.09 9.66 -23.18
N THR A 194 -11.90 10.96 -23.12
CA THR A 194 -12.98 11.94 -23.31
C THR A 194 -13.62 11.65 -24.67
N THR A 195 -14.80 11.11 -24.66
CA THR A 195 -15.60 10.90 -25.88
C THR A 195 -15.82 12.26 -26.55
N PRO A 196 -15.46 12.44 -27.84
CA PRO A 196 -15.70 13.70 -28.51
C PRO A 196 -17.19 13.97 -28.62
N GLY A 197 -17.59 15.18 -28.21
CA GLY A 197 -18.93 15.66 -28.07
C GLY A 197 -19.89 15.30 -29.19
N VAL A 198 -21.07 14.87 -28.78
CA VAL A 198 -22.29 14.82 -29.58
C VAL A 198 -22.59 16.23 -30.04
N ARG A 199 -22.44 16.49 -31.34
CA ARG A 199 -22.84 17.76 -31.97
C ARG A 199 -24.37 17.87 -31.91
N HIS A 200 -24.86 18.75 -31.08
CA HIS A 200 -26.26 19.20 -31.18
C HIS A 200 -26.49 19.91 -32.51
N ARG A 201 -27.35 19.32 -33.33
CA ARG A 201 -27.85 19.88 -34.55
C ARG A 201 -28.92 20.96 -34.20
N PRO A 202 -28.85 22.21 -34.66
CA PRO A 202 -29.91 23.17 -34.40
C PRO A 202 -31.14 22.80 -35.21
N LEU A 203 -32.30 22.75 -34.55
CA LEU A 203 -33.60 22.70 -35.19
C LEU A 203 -33.94 24.11 -35.67
N HIS A 204 -34.02 24.30 -36.98
CA HIS A 204 -34.63 25.45 -37.59
C HIS A 204 -36.15 25.44 -37.39
N ARG A 205 -36.64 26.49 -36.79
CA ARG A 205 -37.86 27.21 -37.17
C ARG A 205 -37.71 28.68 -36.89
#